data_10b7a2fd147947e646a651c65677feb9
#
_entry.id   10b7a2fd147947e646a651c65677feb9
#
_cell.length_a   1.000
_cell.length_b   1.000
_cell.length_c   1.000
_cell.angle_alpha   90.00
_cell.angle_beta   90.00
_cell.angle_gamma   90.00
#
_symmetry.space_group_name_H-M   'P 1'
#
loop_
_entity.id
_entity.type
_entity.pdbx_description
1 polymer ?
#
loop_
_entity_poly.entity_id
_entity_poly.type
_entity_poly.pdbx_seq_one_letter_code
_entity_poly.pdbx_strand_id
1 'polypeptide(L)'
;MFRKLRNQKKAISVECAKELLKEAPRGILAVNGDDDYPYAVPVNYLYDERKGRIYFHSLRGGYKVECMERCDKVCFTVYGNVQVKEEAWAPFVQSVVVFGKCHPIEDREEMFEVLKNFALKYYPSEELVHREIKATGHAVQMYEIEIEHMTGKEVQEK
;
A
#
# COMPACT_ATOMS: atom_id res chain seq x y z
N MET A 1 -9.94 -18.62 3.70
CA MET A 1 -8.83 -18.64 4.68
C MET A 1 -7.52 -18.32 3.96
N PHE A 2 -6.73 -17.38 4.49
CA PHE A 2 -5.45 -17.01 3.89
C PHE A 2 -4.36 -18.04 4.19
N ARG A 3 -3.46 -18.25 3.24
CA ARG A 3 -2.35 -19.20 3.42
C ARG A 3 -1.23 -18.59 4.25
N LYS A 4 -0.68 -19.38 5.15
CA LYS A 4 0.55 -19.05 5.87
C LYS A 4 1.76 -19.08 4.91
N LEU A 5 2.83 -18.37 5.26
CA LEU A 5 4.12 -18.50 4.54
C LEU A 5 4.56 -19.97 4.51
N ARG A 6 4.94 -20.44 3.34
CA ARG A 6 5.46 -21.84 3.19
C ARG A 6 6.71 -22.08 4.02
N ASN A 7 7.62 -21.13 4.03
CA ASN A 7 8.83 -21.19 4.84
C ASN A 7 8.76 -20.20 6.00
N GLN A 8 8.31 -20.68 7.16
CA GLN A 8 8.16 -19.87 8.38
C GLN A 8 9.50 -19.34 8.92
N LYS A 9 10.63 -20.00 8.60
CA LYS A 9 11.96 -19.54 9.01
C LYS A 9 12.38 -18.24 8.34
N LYS A 10 11.73 -17.86 7.24
CA LYS A 10 11.94 -16.61 6.53
C LYS A 10 10.98 -15.51 6.95
N ALA A 11 10.04 -15.81 7.86
CA ALA A 11 9.12 -14.78 8.36
C ALA A 11 9.88 -13.72 9.16
N ILE A 12 9.54 -12.46 8.92
CA ILE A 12 9.91 -11.35 9.80
C ILE A 12 8.82 -11.13 10.84
N SER A 13 9.14 -10.42 11.92
CA SER A 13 8.13 -10.08 12.94
C SER A 13 7.03 -9.19 12.35
N VAL A 14 5.88 -9.19 12.99
CA VAL A 14 4.76 -8.32 12.61
C VAL A 14 5.17 -6.85 12.71
N GLU A 15 5.94 -6.50 13.72
CA GLU A 15 6.47 -5.15 13.96
C GLU A 15 7.37 -4.71 12.80
N CYS A 16 8.33 -5.56 12.41
CA CYS A 16 9.19 -5.31 11.23
C CYS A 16 8.38 -5.14 9.95
N ALA A 17 7.37 -5.97 9.73
CA ALA A 17 6.50 -5.86 8.56
C ALA A 17 5.71 -4.54 8.55
N LYS A 18 5.21 -4.11 9.70
CA LYS A 18 4.51 -2.82 9.86
C LYS A 18 5.43 -1.63 9.64
N GLU A 19 6.66 -1.68 10.16
CA GLU A 19 7.67 -0.63 9.94
C GLU A 19 8.00 -0.51 8.45
N LEU A 20 8.29 -1.62 7.77
CA LEU A 20 8.52 -1.60 6.32
C LEU A 20 7.32 -1.03 5.56
N LEU A 21 6.10 -1.44 5.93
CA LEU A 21 4.88 -0.94 5.31
C LEU A 21 4.67 0.56 5.56
N LYS A 22 5.12 1.07 6.70
CA LYS A 22 5.04 2.50 7.03
C LYS A 22 6.07 3.34 6.29
N GLU A 23 7.28 2.83 6.11
CA GLU A 23 8.42 3.58 5.59
C GLU A 23 8.58 3.51 4.08
N ALA A 24 8.15 2.41 3.44
CA ALA A 24 8.31 2.25 2.01
C ALA A 24 7.62 3.39 1.24
N PRO A 25 8.31 4.02 0.29
CA PRO A 25 7.78 5.20 -0.40
C PRO A 25 6.68 4.86 -1.41
N ARG A 26 6.67 3.63 -1.91
CA ARG A 26 5.70 3.13 -2.90
C ARG A 26 5.36 1.68 -2.64
N GLY A 27 4.15 1.31 -3.02
CA GLY A 27 3.72 -0.08 -3.04
C GLY A 27 3.15 -0.47 -4.39
N ILE A 28 2.97 -1.75 -4.60
CA ILE A 28 2.33 -2.30 -5.79
C ILE A 28 0.91 -2.73 -5.40
N LEU A 29 -0.08 -2.11 -6.00
CA LEU A 29 -1.48 -2.51 -5.89
C LEU A 29 -1.80 -3.46 -7.04
N ALA A 30 -2.28 -4.65 -6.72
CA ALA A 30 -2.76 -5.64 -7.67
C ALA A 30 -4.26 -5.85 -7.50
N VAL A 31 -5.00 -5.78 -8.60
CA VAL A 31 -6.45 -5.93 -8.70
C VAL A 31 -6.80 -7.01 -9.72
N ASN A 32 -8.05 -7.49 -9.69
CA ASN A 32 -8.54 -8.43 -10.68
C ASN A 32 -8.90 -7.70 -11.98
N GLY A 33 -8.08 -7.86 -13.00
CA GLY A 33 -8.27 -7.26 -14.31
C GLY A 33 -9.20 -8.06 -15.22
N ASP A 34 -9.24 -7.68 -16.49
CA ASP A 34 -10.05 -8.34 -17.51
C ASP A 34 -9.46 -9.73 -17.84
N ASP A 35 -10.33 -10.64 -18.27
CA ASP A 35 -9.96 -12.00 -18.65
C ASP A 35 -9.15 -12.77 -17.59
N ASP A 36 -9.45 -12.49 -16.30
CA ASP A 36 -8.76 -13.07 -15.14
C ASP A 36 -7.27 -12.70 -15.02
N TYR A 37 -6.78 -11.75 -15.80
CA TYR A 37 -5.42 -11.26 -15.62
C TYR A 37 -5.30 -10.38 -14.40
N PRO A 38 -4.33 -10.64 -13.49
CA PRO A 38 -4.03 -9.69 -12.42
C PRO A 38 -3.41 -8.42 -13.02
N TYR A 39 -3.98 -7.27 -12.68
CA TYR A 39 -3.45 -5.97 -13.06
C TYR A 39 -2.75 -5.33 -11.87
N ALA A 40 -1.47 -5.00 -12.01
CA ALA A 40 -0.63 -4.49 -10.93
C ALA A 40 0.03 -3.17 -11.31
N VAL A 41 -0.07 -2.17 -10.43
CA VAL A 41 0.48 -0.83 -10.65
C VAL A 41 1.17 -0.30 -9.39
N PRO A 42 2.29 0.46 -9.52
CA PRO A 42 2.87 1.16 -8.40
C PRO A 42 1.98 2.33 -7.98
N VAL A 43 1.84 2.53 -6.69
CA VAL A 43 1.09 3.64 -6.10
C VAL A 43 1.84 4.25 -4.92
N ASN A 44 1.70 5.56 -4.74
CA ASN A 44 2.00 6.21 -3.48
C ASN A 44 0.90 5.85 -2.48
N TYR A 45 1.23 5.70 -1.21
CA TYR A 45 0.28 5.28 -0.20
C TYR A 45 0.62 5.81 1.20
N LEU A 46 -0.37 5.76 2.08
CA LEU A 46 -0.21 5.98 3.51
C LEU A 46 -0.72 4.73 4.26
N TYR A 47 0.07 4.22 5.19
CA TYR A 47 -0.36 3.16 6.09
C TYR A 47 -0.77 3.74 7.45
N ASP A 48 -2.00 3.47 7.87
CA ASP A 48 -2.52 3.78 9.20
C ASP A 48 -2.57 2.49 10.03
N GLU A 49 -1.57 2.34 10.90
CA GLU A 49 -1.46 1.17 11.78
C GLU A 49 -2.62 1.05 12.75
N ARG A 50 -3.15 2.18 13.25
CA ARG A 50 -4.23 2.19 14.25
C ARG A 50 -5.52 1.65 13.67
N LYS A 51 -5.83 2.04 12.44
CA LYS A 51 -7.04 1.61 11.73
C LYS A 51 -6.82 0.31 10.96
N GLY A 52 -5.58 -0.17 10.79
CA GLY A 52 -5.27 -1.32 9.95
C GLY A 52 -5.62 -1.09 8.49
N ARG A 53 -5.31 0.10 7.97
CA ARG A 53 -5.71 0.53 6.63
C ARG A 53 -4.55 1.09 5.83
N ILE A 54 -4.62 0.89 4.52
CA ILE A 54 -3.72 1.52 3.55
C ILE A 54 -4.57 2.46 2.70
N TYR A 55 -4.10 3.68 2.53
CA TYR A 55 -4.77 4.71 1.74
C TYR A 55 -3.95 5.07 0.52
N PHE A 56 -4.61 5.27 -0.61
CA PHE A 56 -4.00 5.81 -1.82
C PHE A 56 -5.02 6.70 -2.55
N HIS A 57 -4.52 7.54 -3.45
CA HIS A 57 -5.38 8.39 -4.26
C HIS A 57 -5.48 7.88 -5.69
N SER A 58 -6.58 8.18 -6.32
CA SER A 58 -6.80 7.98 -7.74
C SER A 58 -7.77 9.05 -8.27
N LEU A 59 -7.83 9.19 -9.58
CA LEU A 59 -8.98 9.83 -10.22
C LEU A 59 -10.21 8.95 -10.04
N ARG A 60 -11.39 9.55 -10.19
CA ARG A 60 -12.70 8.86 -10.03
C ARG A 60 -13.05 7.89 -11.14
N GLY A 61 -12.12 7.57 -12.02
CA GLY A 61 -12.32 6.64 -13.13
C GLY A 61 -11.00 6.03 -13.58
N GLY A 62 -11.09 5.17 -14.57
CA GLY A 62 -9.96 4.46 -15.16
C GLY A 62 -9.92 2.99 -14.77
N TYR A 63 -9.12 2.23 -15.50
CA TYR A 63 -9.12 0.77 -15.46
C TYR A 63 -8.97 0.16 -14.06
N LYS A 64 -8.06 0.69 -13.28
CA LYS A 64 -7.86 0.27 -11.87
C LYS A 64 -9.14 0.42 -11.03
N VAL A 65 -9.84 1.55 -11.19
CA VAL A 65 -11.07 1.84 -10.46
C VAL A 65 -12.20 0.91 -10.88
N GLU A 66 -12.38 0.72 -12.18
CA GLU A 66 -13.35 -0.22 -12.73
C GLU A 66 -13.13 -1.66 -12.25
N CYS A 67 -11.86 -2.08 -12.15
CA CYS A 67 -11.50 -3.38 -11.58
C CYS A 67 -11.92 -3.51 -10.13
N MET A 68 -11.67 -2.48 -9.30
CA MET A 68 -12.03 -2.48 -7.87
C MET A 68 -13.54 -2.40 -7.64
N GLU A 69 -14.27 -1.72 -8.51
CA GLU A 69 -15.75 -1.70 -8.47
C GLU A 69 -16.35 -3.08 -8.76
N ARG A 70 -15.73 -3.85 -9.65
CA ARG A 70 -16.17 -5.23 -9.97
C ARG A 70 -15.78 -6.23 -8.89
N CYS A 71 -14.61 -6.06 -8.29
CA CYS A 71 -14.08 -6.93 -7.24
C CYS A 71 -13.23 -6.12 -6.26
N ASP A 72 -13.72 -5.99 -5.04
CA ASP A 72 -13.08 -5.22 -3.99
C ASP A 72 -11.83 -5.89 -3.39
N LYS A 73 -11.61 -7.17 -3.67
CA LYS A 73 -10.46 -7.93 -3.16
C LYS A 73 -9.19 -7.54 -3.90
N VAL A 74 -8.21 -7.07 -3.13
CA VAL A 74 -6.94 -6.61 -3.67
C VAL A 74 -5.76 -7.26 -2.96
N CYS A 75 -4.63 -7.24 -3.64
CA CYS A 75 -3.32 -7.53 -3.05
C CYS A 75 -2.47 -6.27 -3.11
N PHE A 76 -1.80 -5.97 -2.00
CA PHE A 76 -0.87 -4.85 -1.91
C PHE A 76 0.47 -5.34 -1.40
N THR A 77 1.57 -4.95 -2.03
CA THR A 77 2.91 -5.38 -1.62
C THR A 77 3.91 -4.24 -1.60
N VAL A 78 4.81 -4.31 -0.64
CA VAL A 78 6.00 -3.47 -0.57
C VAL A 78 7.24 -4.35 -0.41
N TYR A 79 8.39 -3.82 -0.77
CA TYR A 79 9.68 -4.43 -0.49
C TYR A 79 10.71 -3.34 -0.16
N GLY A 80 11.76 -3.73 0.54
CA GLY A 80 12.82 -2.81 0.94
C GLY A 80 13.81 -3.46 1.90
N ASN A 81 14.49 -2.62 2.68
CA ASN A 81 15.50 -3.04 3.63
C ASN A 81 16.56 -3.97 3.01
N VAL A 82 17.00 -3.61 1.80
CA VAL A 82 18.06 -4.35 1.11
C VAL A 82 19.35 -4.26 1.90
N GLN A 83 19.87 -5.42 2.34
CA GLN A 83 21.10 -5.51 3.12
C GLN A 83 22.09 -6.45 2.47
N VAL A 84 23.32 -5.97 2.28
CA VAL A 84 24.45 -6.80 1.92
C VAL A 84 25.19 -7.18 3.22
N LYS A 85 25.19 -8.46 3.57
CA LYS A 85 25.95 -8.99 4.72
C LYS A 85 27.30 -9.46 4.22
N GLU A 86 28.39 -9.20 4.96
CA GLU A 86 29.77 -9.46 4.52
C GLU A 86 30.01 -10.89 4.00
N GLU A 87 29.36 -11.88 4.63
CA GLU A 87 29.50 -13.29 4.26
C GLU A 87 28.44 -13.75 3.25
N ALA A 88 27.58 -12.83 2.77
CA ALA A 88 26.48 -13.18 1.89
C ALA A 88 26.87 -12.94 0.43
N TRP A 89 26.65 -13.97 -0.41
CA TRP A 89 26.89 -13.88 -1.85
C TRP A 89 25.89 -12.94 -2.58
N ALA A 90 24.71 -12.73 -2.02
CA ALA A 90 23.68 -11.88 -2.57
C ALA A 90 22.95 -11.10 -1.47
N PRO A 91 22.37 -9.95 -1.79
CA PRO A 91 21.62 -9.15 -0.83
C PRO A 91 20.44 -9.90 -0.20
N PHE A 92 20.08 -9.48 1.00
CA PHE A 92 18.80 -9.82 1.62
C PHE A 92 17.79 -8.71 1.34
N VAL A 93 16.57 -9.09 1.09
CA VAL A 93 15.45 -8.15 0.89
C VAL A 93 14.25 -8.57 1.73
N GLN A 94 13.60 -7.60 2.33
CA GLN A 94 12.35 -7.81 3.04
C GLN A 94 11.18 -7.42 2.15
N SER A 95 10.08 -8.15 2.28
CA SER A 95 8.83 -7.84 1.60
C SER A 95 7.63 -8.09 2.49
N VAL A 96 6.58 -7.31 2.27
CA VAL A 96 5.29 -7.46 2.93
C VAL A 96 4.21 -7.62 1.86
N VAL A 97 3.36 -8.62 2.04
CA VAL A 97 2.19 -8.85 1.20
C VAL A 97 0.95 -8.72 2.05
N VAL A 98 0.04 -7.87 1.59
CA VAL A 98 -1.26 -7.58 2.22
C VAL A 98 -2.37 -8.06 1.31
N PHE A 99 -3.35 -8.76 1.87
CA PHE A 99 -4.65 -8.98 1.24
C PHE A 99 -5.70 -8.18 1.98
N GLY A 100 -6.62 -7.58 1.26
CA GLY A 100 -7.67 -6.77 1.83
C GLY A 100 -8.76 -6.42 0.85
N LYS A 101 -9.68 -5.59 1.30
CA LYS A 101 -10.79 -5.06 0.51
C LYS A 101 -10.60 -3.57 0.30
N CYS A 102 -10.78 -3.13 -0.94
CA CYS A 102 -10.56 -1.75 -1.33
C CYS A 102 -11.89 -1.05 -1.63
N HIS A 103 -12.11 0.10 -1.01
CA HIS A 103 -13.30 0.94 -1.19
C HIS A 103 -12.93 2.42 -1.29
N PRO A 104 -13.71 3.23 -2.02
CA PRO A 104 -13.58 4.67 -1.97
C PRO A 104 -13.99 5.18 -0.58
N ILE A 105 -13.33 6.23 -0.08
CA ILE A 105 -13.77 6.95 1.12
C ILE A 105 -14.90 7.88 0.70
N GLU A 106 -16.11 7.60 1.17
CA GLU A 106 -17.32 8.34 0.79
C GLU A 106 -17.51 9.61 1.62
N ASP A 107 -17.17 9.56 2.92
CA ASP A 107 -17.25 10.73 3.78
C ASP A 107 -16.20 11.77 3.37
N ARG A 108 -16.69 12.96 3.04
CA ARG A 108 -15.84 14.00 2.45
C ARG A 108 -14.86 14.61 3.44
N GLU A 109 -15.26 14.75 4.69
CA GLU A 109 -14.39 15.30 5.74
C GLU A 109 -13.27 14.30 6.06
N GLU A 110 -13.63 13.03 6.22
CA GLU A 110 -12.65 11.95 6.41
C GLU A 110 -11.68 11.85 5.21
N MET A 111 -12.21 11.95 3.99
CA MET A 111 -11.40 11.92 2.78
C MET A 111 -10.35 13.03 2.76
N PHE A 112 -10.73 14.26 3.12
CA PHE A 112 -9.77 15.38 3.15
C PHE A 112 -8.75 15.25 4.28
N GLU A 113 -9.13 14.73 5.43
CA GLU A 113 -8.19 14.44 6.53
C GLU A 113 -7.16 13.40 6.11
N VAL A 114 -7.61 12.30 5.52
CA VAL A 114 -6.73 11.25 4.99
C VAL A 114 -5.84 11.79 3.88
N LEU A 115 -6.37 12.58 2.95
CA LEU A 115 -5.59 13.20 1.87
C LEU A 115 -4.50 14.12 2.42
N LYS A 116 -4.79 14.90 3.45
CA LYS A 116 -3.80 15.74 4.12
C LYS A 116 -2.67 14.90 4.71
N ASN A 117 -3.00 13.87 5.47
CA ASN A 117 -2.02 13.00 6.10
C ASN A 117 -1.20 12.21 5.08
N PHE A 118 -1.85 11.75 4.00
CA PHE A 118 -1.17 11.14 2.86
C PHE A 118 -0.17 12.08 2.20
N ALA A 119 -0.57 13.32 1.92
CA ALA A 119 0.28 14.31 1.29
C ALA A 119 1.49 14.68 2.16
N LEU A 120 1.31 14.77 3.48
CA LEU A 120 2.40 15.07 4.42
C LEU A 120 3.50 13.99 4.47
N LYS A 121 3.21 12.77 4.05
CA LYS A 121 4.24 11.72 3.88
C LYS A 121 5.23 12.08 2.76
N TYR A 122 4.78 12.77 1.72
CA TYR A 122 5.56 13.03 0.49
C TYR A 122 6.03 14.47 0.36
N TYR A 123 5.34 15.41 1.00
CA TYR A 123 5.63 16.85 0.91
C TYR A 123 6.03 17.40 2.28
N PRO A 124 7.12 18.18 2.37
CA PRO A 124 7.70 18.57 3.66
C PRO A 124 6.97 19.73 4.36
N SER A 125 5.98 20.35 3.73
CA SER A 125 5.36 21.58 4.23
C SER A 125 3.84 21.47 4.29
N GLU A 126 3.27 21.67 5.47
CA GLU A 126 1.80 21.75 5.65
C GLU A 126 1.18 22.86 4.81
N GLU A 127 1.88 23.97 4.64
CA GLU A 127 1.40 25.10 3.84
C GLU A 127 1.27 24.73 2.37
N LEU A 128 2.28 24.04 1.81
CA LEU A 128 2.24 23.54 0.43
C LEU A 128 1.12 22.52 0.24
N VAL A 129 0.95 21.60 1.20
CA VAL A 129 -0.12 20.60 1.18
C VAL A 129 -1.50 21.27 1.20
N HIS A 130 -1.72 22.24 2.09
CA HIS A 130 -2.98 22.98 2.17
C HIS A 130 -3.30 23.72 0.87
N ARG A 131 -2.30 24.37 0.28
CA ARG A 131 -2.44 25.09 -0.99
C ARG A 131 -2.81 24.15 -2.13
N GLU A 132 -2.14 23.00 -2.23
CA GLU A 132 -2.40 22.04 -3.28
C GLU A 132 -3.77 21.37 -3.14
N ILE A 133 -4.16 20.99 -1.93
CA ILE A 133 -5.50 20.41 -1.66
C ILE A 133 -6.59 21.42 -2.02
N LYS A 134 -6.40 22.70 -1.70
CA LYS A 134 -7.36 23.75 -2.05
C LYS A 134 -7.48 23.93 -3.58
N ALA A 135 -6.39 23.77 -4.30
CA ALA A 135 -6.37 23.94 -5.75
C ALA A 135 -6.92 22.72 -6.51
N THR A 136 -6.56 21.50 -6.11
CA THR A 136 -6.78 20.27 -6.89
C THR A 136 -7.53 19.17 -6.15
N GLY A 137 -7.71 19.28 -4.84
CA GLY A 137 -8.27 18.22 -4.00
C GLY A 137 -9.71 17.80 -4.37
N HIS A 138 -10.47 18.64 -5.05
CA HIS A 138 -11.82 18.31 -5.52
C HIS A 138 -11.86 17.24 -6.63
N ALA A 139 -10.76 17.09 -7.38
CA ALA A 139 -10.63 16.09 -8.47
C ALA A 139 -10.10 14.73 -7.98
N VAL A 140 -9.60 14.68 -6.74
CA VAL A 140 -8.99 13.50 -6.15
C VAL A 140 -10.03 12.68 -5.39
N GLN A 141 -9.94 11.36 -5.53
CA GLN A 141 -10.64 10.40 -4.70
C GLN A 141 -9.62 9.59 -3.89
N MET A 142 -9.81 9.52 -2.57
CA MET A 142 -9.05 8.62 -1.72
C MET A 142 -9.74 7.26 -1.65
N TYR A 143 -8.92 6.22 -1.70
CA TYR A 143 -9.34 4.83 -1.52
C TYR A 143 -8.68 4.26 -0.29
N GLU A 144 -9.38 3.38 0.40
CA GLU A 144 -8.85 2.65 1.54
C GLU A 144 -8.82 1.15 1.27
N ILE A 145 -7.75 0.49 1.68
CA ILE A 145 -7.66 -0.96 1.75
C ILE A 145 -7.81 -1.36 3.22
N GLU A 146 -8.89 -2.03 3.57
CA GLU A 146 -9.05 -2.67 4.86
C GLU A 146 -8.24 -3.96 4.87
N ILE A 147 -7.22 -4.03 5.73
CA ILE A 147 -6.29 -5.16 5.79
C ILE A 147 -6.97 -6.35 6.44
N GLU A 148 -7.12 -7.45 5.71
CA GLU A 148 -7.63 -8.72 6.22
C GLU A 148 -6.50 -9.68 6.59
N HIS A 149 -5.36 -9.61 5.90
CA HIS A 149 -4.21 -10.49 6.13
C HIS A 149 -2.92 -9.83 5.69
N MET A 150 -1.87 -10.00 6.49
CA MET A 150 -0.54 -9.49 6.20
C MET A 150 0.53 -10.54 6.52
N THR A 151 1.48 -10.70 5.62
CA THR A 151 2.67 -11.52 5.85
C THR A 151 3.91 -10.77 5.44
N GLY A 152 4.96 -10.89 6.24
CA GLY A 152 6.27 -10.35 5.93
C GLY A 152 7.34 -11.44 5.89
N LYS A 153 8.29 -11.32 4.99
CA LYS A 153 9.40 -12.25 4.86
C LYS A 153 10.71 -11.56 4.48
N GLU A 154 11.82 -12.16 4.87
CA GLU A 154 13.16 -11.83 4.39
C GLU A 154 13.70 -12.96 3.53
N VAL A 155 14.23 -12.65 2.37
CA VAL A 155 14.86 -13.62 1.48
C VAL A 155 16.21 -13.12 1.03
N GLN A 156 17.14 -14.06 0.81
CA GLN A 156 18.38 -13.78 0.11
C GLN A 156 18.12 -13.89 -1.39
N GLU A 157 18.49 -12.87 -2.13
CA GLU A 157 18.41 -12.85 -3.59
C GLU A 157 19.59 -13.64 -4.18
N LYS A 158 19.30 -14.84 -4.67
CA LYS A 158 20.28 -15.72 -5.35
C LYS A 158 19.85 -16.02 -6.76
#